data_2317886a35e27ed4acfc5cd5d48f826c
#
_entry.id   2317886a35e27ed4acfc5cd5d48f826c
#
_cell.length_a   1.000
_cell.length_b   1.000
_cell.length_c   1.000
_cell.angle_alpha   90.00
_cell.angle_beta   90.00
_cell.angle_gamma   90.00
#
_symmetry.space_group_name_H-M   'P 1'
#
loop_
_entity.id
_entity.type
_entity.pdbx_description
1 polymer ?
#
loop_
_entity_poly.entity_id
_entity_poly.type
_entity_poly.pdbx_seq_one_letter_code
_entity_poly.pdbx_strand_id
1 'polypeptide(L)'
;MTKYNQVTPEIAAQLQAIVGAKRFFAGDAVKDDFSHDEMPIYGKYYPEVVCEAESTEEVSAILRVCYDNNIPVTPRGAGTGLVGGCVPLCGGVVLCTTRMNKILSYDMNNLVVHIQPGVLLCDLAADALTHGLMYPPDPGEKTATVGGNVSTNAGGMRAVKYGVTRDYVLAMTVVLPDGRVMELGKTVCKTSSGYSLLHLMIGSEGTLGVITELTLKLIPKPEMNVSLILPFADVETAIASVPKIKLANLDPQSIEFMERDIVDSSAAFTGNTIFPTVVDGKEAGTFSSPSSATARPN
;
A
#
# COMPACT_ATOMS: atom_id res chain seq x y z
N MET A 1 14.48 14.49 23.45
CA MET A 1 13.39 13.54 23.20
C MET A 1 12.16 14.08 23.90
N THR A 2 11.08 14.36 23.17
CA THR A 2 9.78 14.68 23.76
C THR A 2 9.35 13.48 24.61
N LYS A 3 9.13 13.72 25.90
CA LYS A 3 8.71 12.65 26.81
C LYS A 3 7.20 12.48 26.66
N TYR A 4 6.77 11.39 26.00
CA TYR A 4 5.37 11.01 25.97
C TYR A 4 4.91 10.48 27.33
N ASN A 5 3.62 10.59 27.59
CA ASN A 5 2.99 9.99 28.76
C ASN A 5 2.65 8.51 28.48
N GLN A 6 2.51 7.74 29.56
CA GLN A 6 2.02 6.35 29.49
C GLN A 6 0.50 6.32 29.51
N VAL A 7 -0.09 5.25 29.00
CA VAL A 7 -1.53 5.01 29.06
C VAL A 7 -1.93 4.62 30.47
N THR A 8 -2.60 5.52 31.19
CA THR A 8 -3.12 5.22 32.53
C THR A 8 -4.37 4.32 32.45
N PRO A 9 -4.79 3.68 33.55
CA PRO A 9 -6.04 2.91 33.59
C PRO A 9 -7.27 3.73 33.18
N GLU A 10 -7.32 5.01 33.51
CA GLU A 10 -8.42 5.92 33.14
C GLU A 10 -8.43 6.19 31.64
N ILE A 11 -7.26 6.42 31.03
CA ILE A 11 -7.12 6.59 29.57
C ILE A 11 -7.49 5.28 28.85
N ALA A 12 -7.00 4.14 29.36
CA ALA A 12 -7.34 2.82 28.83
C ALA A 12 -8.85 2.58 28.84
N ALA A 13 -9.54 2.94 29.92
CA ALA A 13 -10.99 2.83 30.04
C ALA A 13 -11.73 3.73 29.03
N GLN A 14 -11.24 4.95 28.80
CA GLN A 14 -11.80 5.87 27.79
C GLN A 14 -11.62 5.27 26.37
N LEU A 15 -10.45 4.78 26.00
CA LEU A 15 -10.17 4.15 24.71
C LEU A 15 -11.02 2.90 24.53
N GLN A 16 -11.15 2.06 25.56
CA GLN A 16 -12.02 0.89 25.52
C GLN A 16 -13.50 1.25 25.33
N ALA A 17 -13.96 2.34 25.94
CA ALA A 17 -15.34 2.81 25.78
C ALA A 17 -15.63 3.25 24.32
N ILE A 18 -14.64 3.77 23.59
CA ILE A 18 -14.78 4.17 22.18
C ILE A 18 -14.95 2.94 21.28
N VAL A 19 -14.04 1.97 21.36
CA VAL A 19 -14.02 0.82 20.44
C VAL A 19 -14.76 -0.40 20.95
N GLY A 20 -15.08 -0.45 22.23
CA GLY A 20 -15.67 -1.61 22.90
C GLY A 20 -14.64 -2.70 23.25
N ALA A 21 -15.00 -3.54 24.24
CA ALA A 21 -14.07 -4.53 24.83
C ALA A 21 -13.51 -5.56 23.84
N LYS A 22 -14.24 -5.86 22.75
CA LYS A 22 -13.80 -6.85 21.76
C LYS A 22 -12.72 -6.34 20.79
N ARG A 23 -12.56 -5.03 20.71
CA ARG A 23 -11.64 -4.33 19.78
C ARG A 23 -10.54 -3.53 20.50
N PHE A 24 -10.42 -3.75 21.81
CA PHE A 24 -9.44 -3.14 22.70
C PHE A 24 -8.56 -4.21 23.31
N PHE A 25 -7.24 -4.07 23.21
CA PHE A 25 -6.27 -5.02 23.73
C PHE A 25 -5.20 -4.26 24.55
N ALA A 26 -4.89 -4.75 25.75
CA ALA A 26 -3.88 -4.17 26.62
C ALA A 26 -3.12 -5.27 27.37
N GLY A 27 -1.89 -5.01 27.78
CA GLY A 27 -1.04 -5.96 28.48
C GLY A 27 -0.85 -7.27 27.71
N ASP A 28 -1.06 -8.41 28.35
CA ASP A 28 -0.88 -9.74 27.77
C ASP A 28 -1.86 -10.06 26.60
N ALA A 29 -2.90 -9.26 26.40
CA ALA A 29 -3.81 -9.40 25.28
C ALA A 29 -3.26 -8.77 23.98
N VAL A 30 -2.20 -7.99 24.04
CA VAL A 30 -1.55 -7.42 22.85
C VAL A 30 -0.76 -8.52 22.14
N LYS A 31 -1.18 -8.85 20.92
CA LYS A 31 -0.51 -9.88 20.11
C LYS A 31 0.87 -9.40 19.64
N ASP A 32 1.76 -10.35 19.43
CA ASP A 32 3.13 -10.12 18.96
C ASP A 32 3.18 -9.36 17.64
N ASP A 33 2.24 -9.65 16.72
CA ASP A 33 2.15 -9.00 15.40
C ASP A 33 2.08 -7.47 15.46
N PHE A 34 1.58 -6.88 16.57
CA PHE A 34 1.51 -5.44 16.73
C PHE A 34 2.84 -4.79 17.14
N SER A 35 3.88 -5.58 17.40
CA SER A 35 5.19 -5.10 17.85
C SER A 35 6.19 -4.84 16.73
N HIS A 36 5.94 -5.29 15.50
CA HIS A 36 6.88 -5.25 14.38
C HIS A 36 6.15 -5.14 13.03
N ASP A 37 6.89 -4.90 11.97
CA ASP A 37 6.47 -5.08 10.58
C ASP A 37 7.24 -6.25 9.94
N GLU A 38 7.23 -6.37 8.61
CA GLU A 38 7.94 -7.44 7.90
C GLU A 38 9.47 -7.23 7.83
N MET A 39 9.99 -6.12 8.38
CA MET A 39 11.42 -5.83 8.40
C MET A 39 12.03 -6.11 9.79
N PRO A 40 12.67 -7.28 10.01
CA PRO A 40 13.13 -7.70 11.33
C PRO A 40 14.27 -6.85 11.91
N ILE A 41 14.95 -6.03 11.11
CA ILE A 41 16.06 -5.19 11.57
C ILE A 41 15.64 -4.11 12.56
N TYR A 42 14.36 -3.71 12.55
CA TYR A 42 13.83 -2.71 13.49
C TYR A 42 13.56 -3.28 14.90
N GLY A 43 13.57 -4.61 15.03
CA GLY A 43 13.25 -5.27 16.30
C GLY A 43 11.76 -5.22 16.65
N LYS A 44 11.45 -5.58 17.90
CA LYS A 44 10.08 -5.63 18.45
C LYS A 44 9.88 -4.54 19.48
N TYR A 45 8.84 -3.74 19.30
CA TYR A 45 8.43 -2.67 20.19
C TYR A 45 6.94 -2.83 20.48
N TYR A 46 6.58 -3.11 21.73
CA TYR A 46 5.20 -3.36 22.10
C TYR A 46 4.47 -2.07 22.42
N PRO A 47 3.25 -1.86 21.85
CA PRO A 47 2.37 -0.80 22.31
C PRO A 47 1.81 -1.14 23.69
N GLU A 48 1.40 -0.14 24.45
CA GLU A 48 0.68 -0.34 25.70
C GLU A 48 -0.76 -0.80 25.45
N VAL A 49 -1.34 -0.31 24.33
CA VAL A 49 -2.73 -0.58 23.94
C VAL A 49 -2.84 -0.70 22.43
N VAL A 50 -3.74 -1.58 21.97
CA VAL A 50 -4.19 -1.66 20.58
C VAL A 50 -5.67 -1.35 20.54
N CYS A 51 -6.06 -0.40 19.67
CA CYS A 51 -7.45 -0.07 19.34
C CYS A 51 -7.74 -0.40 17.88
N GLU A 52 -8.69 -1.32 17.62
CA GLU A 52 -9.16 -1.60 16.26
C GLU A 52 -10.38 -0.74 15.95
N ALA A 53 -10.21 0.31 15.14
CA ALA A 53 -11.29 1.21 14.77
C ALA A 53 -12.13 0.68 13.59
N GLU A 54 -13.42 1.02 13.58
CA GLU A 54 -14.38 0.66 12.52
C GLU A 54 -14.97 1.88 11.80
N SER A 55 -14.74 3.10 12.32
CA SER A 55 -15.26 4.34 11.73
C SER A 55 -14.33 5.53 11.90
N THR A 56 -14.59 6.58 11.11
CA THR A 56 -13.90 7.87 11.19
C THR A 56 -14.08 8.53 12.56
N GLU A 57 -15.28 8.41 13.14
CA GLU A 57 -15.62 8.96 14.45
C GLU A 57 -14.82 8.30 15.57
N GLU A 58 -14.65 6.97 15.51
CA GLU A 58 -13.83 6.24 16.48
C GLU A 58 -12.35 6.65 16.36
N VAL A 59 -11.81 6.76 15.13
CA VAL A 59 -10.45 7.25 14.90
C VAL A 59 -10.27 8.66 15.46
N SER A 60 -11.23 9.55 15.20
CA SER A 60 -11.23 10.93 15.73
C SER A 60 -11.24 10.97 17.26
N ALA A 61 -12.09 10.17 17.89
CA ALA A 61 -12.20 10.11 19.34
C ALA A 61 -10.91 9.55 19.99
N ILE A 62 -10.33 8.47 19.41
CA ILE A 62 -9.07 7.90 19.90
C ILE A 62 -7.94 8.92 19.82
N LEU A 63 -7.78 9.57 18.65
CA LEU A 63 -6.73 10.57 18.44
C LEU A 63 -6.90 11.75 19.38
N ARG A 64 -8.12 12.22 19.62
CA ARG A 64 -8.42 13.30 20.58
C ARG A 64 -7.97 12.92 22.00
N VAL A 65 -8.36 11.73 22.49
CA VAL A 65 -7.95 11.25 23.81
C VAL A 65 -6.44 11.19 23.91
N CYS A 66 -5.76 10.66 22.90
CA CYS A 66 -4.30 10.53 22.90
C CYS A 66 -3.60 11.89 22.83
N TYR A 67 -4.11 12.82 21.99
CA TYR A 67 -3.58 14.18 21.87
C TYR A 67 -3.67 14.97 23.17
N ASP A 68 -4.85 14.98 23.78
CA ASP A 68 -5.12 15.73 25.02
C ASP A 68 -4.29 15.20 26.22
N ASN A 69 -3.85 13.93 26.15
CA ASN A 69 -3.06 13.28 27.19
C ASN A 69 -1.58 13.07 26.82
N ASN A 70 -1.11 13.62 25.66
CA ASN A 70 0.26 13.45 25.16
C ASN A 70 0.71 11.98 25.07
N ILE A 71 -0.18 11.11 24.55
CA ILE A 71 0.08 9.69 24.31
C ILE A 71 0.50 9.51 22.84
N PRO A 72 1.60 8.79 22.53
CA PRO A 72 1.98 8.52 21.15
C PRO A 72 1.02 7.54 20.50
N VAL A 73 0.68 7.79 19.22
CA VAL A 73 -0.17 6.91 18.42
C VAL A 73 0.60 6.45 17.19
N THR A 74 0.59 5.15 16.95
CA THR A 74 1.14 4.53 15.74
C THR A 74 0.01 3.96 14.90
N PRO A 75 -0.34 4.57 13.75
CA PRO A 75 -1.33 4.00 12.83
C PRO A 75 -0.82 2.69 12.21
N ARG A 76 -1.73 1.72 12.05
CA ARG A 76 -1.39 0.40 11.49
C ARG A 76 -2.49 -0.11 10.55
N GLY A 77 -2.10 -0.54 9.36
CA GLY A 77 -2.89 -1.39 8.48
C GLY A 77 -2.57 -2.88 8.73
N ALA A 78 -2.30 -3.64 7.67
CA ALA A 78 -1.94 -5.05 7.78
C ALA A 78 -0.54 -5.31 8.40
N GLY A 79 0.32 -4.29 8.46
CA GLY A 79 1.67 -4.43 9.04
C GLY A 79 2.71 -5.02 8.09
N THR A 80 2.40 -5.13 6.81
CA THR A 80 3.25 -5.69 5.73
C THR A 80 4.34 -4.74 5.23
N GLY A 81 4.55 -3.61 5.90
CA GLY A 81 5.57 -2.63 5.55
C GLY A 81 7.00 -3.11 5.82
N LEU A 82 7.98 -2.43 5.20
CA LEU A 82 9.41 -2.76 5.29
C LEU A 82 10.26 -1.60 5.83
N VAL A 83 9.62 -0.55 6.36
CA VAL A 83 10.31 0.70 6.76
C VAL A 83 10.07 1.11 8.21
N GLY A 84 9.43 0.25 9.00
CA GLY A 84 9.16 0.51 10.41
C GLY A 84 8.03 1.50 10.68
N GLY A 85 7.28 1.95 9.67
CA GLY A 85 6.25 3.00 9.79
C GLY A 85 5.09 2.64 10.73
N CYS A 86 4.82 1.36 10.96
CA CYS A 86 3.78 0.89 11.86
C CYS A 86 4.32 0.27 13.17
N VAL A 87 5.63 0.44 13.45
CA VAL A 87 6.29 -0.07 14.65
C VAL A 87 6.20 0.97 15.78
N PRO A 88 5.61 0.65 16.95
CA PRO A 88 5.36 1.63 18.01
C PRO A 88 6.61 1.88 18.86
N LEU A 89 7.63 2.55 18.29
CA LEU A 89 8.92 2.82 18.91
C LEU A 89 8.84 3.52 20.27
N CYS A 90 7.77 4.26 20.53
CA CYS A 90 7.54 5.02 21.74
C CYS A 90 6.48 4.38 22.67
N GLY A 91 6.06 3.14 22.41
CA GLY A 91 4.93 2.54 23.14
C GLY A 91 3.59 3.19 22.78
N GLY A 92 2.77 3.52 23.77
CA GLY A 92 1.49 4.19 23.59
C GLY A 92 0.43 3.33 22.89
N VAL A 93 -0.30 3.89 21.93
CA VAL A 93 -1.45 3.27 21.27
C VAL A 93 -1.12 2.88 19.83
N VAL A 94 -1.31 1.62 19.46
CA VAL A 94 -1.47 1.22 18.06
C VAL A 94 -2.92 1.39 17.65
N LEU A 95 -3.17 2.26 16.67
CA LEU A 95 -4.47 2.48 16.07
C LEU A 95 -4.59 1.67 14.77
N CYS A 96 -5.28 0.54 14.86
CA CYS A 96 -5.43 -0.41 13.75
C CYS A 96 -6.68 -0.09 12.92
N THR A 97 -6.52 0.01 11.60
CA THR A 97 -7.60 0.34 10.65
C THR A 97 -8.09 -0.86 9.85
N THR A 98 -7.62 -2.08 10.13
CA THR A 98 -7.96 -3.28 9.34
C THR A 98 -9.44 -3.64 9.35
N ARG A 99 -10.20 -3.21 10.36
CA ARG A 99 -11.65 -3.39 10.42
C ARG A 99 -12.45 -2.40 9.57
N MET A 100 -11.83 -1.33 9.13
CA MET A 100 -12.39 -0.38 8.16
C MET A 100 -12.14 -0.92 6.75
N ASN A 101 -12.77 -2.03 6.38
CA ASN A 101 -12.43 -2.84 5.21
C ASN A 101 -13.57 -2.95 4.18
N LYS A 102 -14.47 -1.98 4.14
CA LYS A 102 -15.60 -1.98 3.21
C LYS A 102 -15.27 -1.28 1.91
N ILE A 103 -15.66 -1.90 0.78
CA ILE A 103 -15.83 -1.20 -0.49
C ILE A 103 -17.22 -0.54 -0.40
N LEU A 104 -17.25 0.79 -0.41
CA LEU A 104 -18.46 1.57 -0.09
C LEU A 104 -19.36 1.76 -1.32
N SER A 105 -18.77 2.15 -2.45
CA SER A 105 -19.50 2.35 -3.70
C SER A 105 -18.59 2.47 -4.91
N TYR A 106 -19.16 2.23 -6.10
CA TYR A 106 -18.56 2.54 -7.39
C TYR A 106 -19.31 3.69 -8.07
N ASP A 107 -18.59 4.63 -8.66
CA ASP A 107 -19.13 5.57 -9.64
C ASP A 107 -18.59 5.22 -11.02
N MET A 108 -19.42 4.52 -11.77
CA MET A 108 -19.08 4.03 -13.12
C MET A 108 -18.97 5.15 -14.16
N ASN A 109 -19.57 6.31 -13.92
CA ASN A 109 -19.48 7.46 -14.82
C ASN A 109 -18.12 8.14 -14.73
N ASN A 110 -17.55 8.17 -13.52
CA ASN A 110 -16.24 8.77 -13.23
C ASN A 110 -15.11 7.73 -13.14
N LEU A 111 -15.43 6.44 -13.26
CA LEU A 111 -14.48 5.30 -13.12
C LEU A 111 -13.72 5.38 -11.80
N VAL A 112 -14.44 5.51 -10.70
CA VAL A 112 -13.86 5.57 -9.36
C VAL A 112 -14.52 4.58 -8.42
N VAL A 113 -13.79 4.23 -7.36
CA VAL A 113 -14.30 3.45 -6.23
C VAL A 113 -14.07 4.21 -4.94
N HIS A 114 -15.05 4.16 -4.04
CA HIS A 114 -14.95 4.68 -2.69
C HIS A 114 -14.77 3.51 -1.73
N ILE A 115 -13.73 3.56 -0.91
CA ILE A 115 -13.35 2.48 0.00
C ILE A 115 -12.90 2.98 1.36
N GLN A 116 -12.91 2.10 2.33
CA GLN A 116 -12.26 2.27 3.62
C GLN A 116 -10.78 1.81 3.53
N PRO A 117 -9.87 2.32 4.38
CA PRO A 117 -8.42 2.13 4.27
C PRO A 117 -7.96 0.68 4.53
N GLY A 118 -8.72 -0.10 5.28
CA GLY A 118 -8.44 -1.49 5.62
C GLY A 118 -8.78 -2.50 4.53
N VAL A 119 -9.36 -2.08 3.39
CA VAL A 119 -9.57 -2.97 2.24
C VAL A 119 -8.23 -3.50 1.76
N LEU A 120 -8.14 -4.83 1.57
CA LEU A 120 -6.93 -5.45 1.04
C LEU A 120 -6.76 -5.17 -0.46
N LEU A 121 -5.51 -5.05 -0.91
CA LEU A 121 -5.21 -4.82 -2.32
C LEU A 121 -5.77 -5.93 -3.22
N CYS A 122 -5.65 -7.20 -2.81
CA CYS A 122 -6.20 -8.34 -3.55
C CYS A 122 -7.73 -8.28 -3.66
N ASP A 123 -8.41 -7.87 -2.59
CA ASP A 123 -9.88 -7.79 -2.57
C ASP A 123 -10.37 -6.67 -3.49
N LEU A 124 -9.75 -5.48 -3.42
CA LEU A 124 -10.05 -4.38 -4.34
C LEU A 124 -9.79 -4.77 -5.79
N ALA A 125 -8.66 -5.44 -6.08
CA ALA A 125 -8.32 -5.87 -7.43
C ALA A 125 -9.35 -6.88 -7.98
N ALA A 126 -9.75 -7.87 -7.17
CA ALA A 126 -10.73 -8.87 -7.55
C ALA A 126 -12.12 -8.26 -7.77
N ASP A 127 -12.56 -7.39 -6.85
CA ASP A 127 -13.87 -6.75 -6.93
C ASP A 127 -13.99 -5.80 -8.14
N ALA A 128 -12.95 -4.96 -8.38
CA ALA A 128 -12.93 -4.06 -9.54
C ALA A 128 -13.06 -4.82 -10.88
N LEU A 129 -12.45 -6.01 -10.99
CA LEU A 129 -12.57 -6.85 -12.20
C LEU A 129 -14.00 -7.30 -12.47
N THR A 130 -14.84 -7.49 -11.44
CA THR A 130 -16.25 -7.84 -11.63
C THR A 130 -17.06 -6.72 -12.28
N HIS A 131 -16.58 -5.48 -12.17
CA HIS A 131 -17.14 -4.29 -12.80
C HIS A 131 -16.50 -3.95 -14.16
N GLY A 132 -15.62 -4.82 -14.70
CA GLY A 132 -14.88 -4.56 -15.93
C GLY A 132 -13.80 -3.50 -15.79
N LEU A 133 -13.40 -3.19 -14.55
CA LEU A 133 -12.40 -2.18 -14.19
C LEU A 133 -11.15 -2.81 -13.60
N MET A 134 -10.07 -2.04 -13.55
CA MET A 134 -8.80 -2.43 -12.92
C MET A 134 -8.28 -1.27 -12.05
N TYR A 135 -7.78 -1.62 -10.85
CA TYR A 135 -6.94 -0.75 -10.04
C TYR A 135 -5.47 -1.01 -10.42
N PRO A 136 -4.78 -0.06 -11.11
CA PRO A 136 -3.48 -0.33 -11.70
C PRO A 136 -2.31 -0.50 -10.73
N PRO A 137 -2.18 0.26 -9.61
CA PRO A 137 -1.08 0.06 -8.68
C PRO A 137 -0.99 -1.39 -8.20
N ASP A 138 0.21 -1.96 -8.30
CA ASP A 138 0.46 -3.38 -8.04
C ASP A 138 1.73 -3.60 -7.23
N PRO A 139 1.79 -3.10 -5.97
CA PRO A 139 2.84 -3.48 -5.06
C PRO A 139 2.85 -5.00 -4.85
N GLY A 140 4.05 -5.58 -4.62
CA GLY A 140 4.24 -7.02 -4.56
C GLY A 140 3.39 -7.70 -3.49
N GLU A 141 3.20 -7.04 -2.34
CA GLU A 141 2.41 -7.57 -1.23
C GLU A 141 0.90 -7.37 -1.47
N LYS A 142 0.20 -8.46 -1.76
CA LYS A 142 -1.23 -8.46 -2.12
C LYS A 142 -2.15 -8.35 -0.91
N THR A 143 -1.68 -8.72 0.28
CA THR A 143 -2.43 -8.65 1.54
C THR A 143 -2.22 -7.31 2.27
N ALA A 144 -1.46 -6.39 1.68
CA ALA A 144 -1.37 -5.02 2.15
C ALA A 144 -2.75 -4.33 2.11
N THR A 145 -3.02 -3.48 3.11
CA THR A 145 -4.20 -2.61 3.08
C THR A 145 -3.98 -1.45 2.13
N VAL A 146 -5.02 -1.04 1.40
CA VAL A 146 -4.92 0.08 0.46
C VAL A 146 -4.58 1.39 1.18
N GLY A 147 -5.09 1.62 2.39
CA GLY A 147 -4.69 2.76 3.22
C GLY A 147 -3.20 2.75 3.58
N GLY A 148 -2.63 1.57 3.83
CA GLY A 148 -1.18 1.40 4.00
C GLY A 148 -0.42 1.75 2.72
N ASN A 149 -0.87 1.26 1.56
CA ASN A 149 -0.27 1.59 0.26
C ASN A 149 -0.31 3.09 -0.04
N VAL A 150 -1.38 3.79 0.33
CA VAL A 150 -1.47 5.26 0.20
C VAL A 150 -0.52 5.94 1.17
N SER A 151 -0.48 5.49 2.42
CA SER A 151 0.39 6.07 3.45
C SER A 151 1.88 5.98 3.10
N THR A 152 2.31 4.91 2.42
CA THR A 152 3.69 4.72 1.97
C THR A 152 3.92 5.18 0.52
N ASN A 153 2.86 5.58 -0.20
CA ASN A 153 2.90 5.80 -1.65
C ASN A 153 3.52 4.60 -2.39
N ALA A 154 3.01 3.41 -2.12
CA ALA A 154 3.58 2.17 -2.60
C ALA A 154 3.67 2.14 -4.13
N GLY A 155 4.85 1.78 -4.62
CA GLY A 155 5.10 1.48 -6.02
C GLY A 155 4.96 -0.03 -6.27
N GLY A 156 5.07 -0.44 -7.54
CA GLY A 156 5.02 -1.85 -7.91
C GLY A 156 5.44 -2.07 -9.36
N MET A 157 5.36 -3.32 -9.80
CA MET A 157 5.86 -3.74 -11.11
C MET A 157 5.22 -2.97 -12.28
N ARG A 158 3.96 -2.56 -12.15
CA ARG A 158 3.24 -1.83 -13.21
C ARG A 158 3.54 -0.33 -13.27
N ALA A 159 4.45 0.17 -12.42
CA ALA A 159 4.75 1.60 -12.33
C ALA A 159 5.35 2.18 -13.61
N VAL A 160 6.00 1.36 -14.44
CA VAL A 160 6.57 1.79 -15.74
C VAL A 160 5.53 2.42 -16.64
N LYS A 161 4.29 1.88 -16.66
CA LYS A 161 3.17 2.39 -17.45
C LYS A 161 2.19 3.23 -16.64
N TYR A 162 1.85 2.76 -15.46
CA TYR A 162 0.71 3.29 -14.73
C TYR A 162 1.08 4.24 -13.59
N GLY A 163 2.38 4.37 -13.25
CA GLY A 163 2.78 5.16 -12.10
C GLY A 163 2.59 4.42 -10.78
N VAL A 164 2.49 5.17 -9.69
CA VAL A 164 2.43 4.65 -8.32
C VAL A 164 1.06 4.93 -7.67
N THR A 165 0.87 4.54 -6.44
CA THR A 165 -0.39 4.71 -5.70
C THR A 165 -0.91 6.16 -5.74
N ARG A 166 -0.02 7.15 -5.62
CA ARG A 166 -0.36 8.58 -5.67
C ARG A 166 -1.16 8.98 -6.89
N ASP A 167 -0.88 8.38 -8.05
CA ASP A 167 -1.47 8.75 -9.34
C ASP A 167 -2.95 8.32 -9.45
N TYR A 168 -3.42 7.54 -8.46
CA TYR A 168 -4.78 6.98 -8.44
C TYR A 168 -5.64 7.48 -7.29
N VAL A 169 -5.09 8.22 -6.32
CA VAL A 169 -5.87 8.79 -5.22
C VAL A 169 -6.44 10.14 -5.65
N LEU A 170 -7.77 10.24 -5.73
CA LEU A 170 -8.46 11.48 -6.09
C LEU A 170 -8.96 12.26 -4.88
N ALA A 171 -9.39 11.57 -3.83
CA ALA A 171 -9.82 12.17 -2.58
C ALA A 171 -9.60 11.22 -1.41
N MET A 172 -9.56 11.78 -0.21
CA MET A 172 -9.49 11.02 1.04
C MET A 172 -10.11 11.78 2.19
N THR A 173 -10.61 11.04 3.18
CA THR A 173 -10.91 11.55 4.52
C THR A 173 -9.75 11.20 5.43
N VAL A 174 -9.22 12.20 6.15
CA VAL A 174 -8.08 12.07 7.06
C VAL A 174 -8.46 12.64 8.41
N VAL A 175 -8.07 11.96 9.47
CA VAL A 175 -8.16 12.48 10.84
C VAL A 175 -6.78 12.96 11.27
N LEU A 176 -6.70 14.24 11.64
CA LEU A 176 -5.48 14.87 12.14
C LEU A 176 -5.15 14.40 13.56
N PRO A 177 -3.88 14.58 14.04
CA PRO A 177 -3.49 14.16 15.38
C PRO A 177 -4.36 14.71 16.51
N ASP A 178 -4.95 15.89 16.34
CA ASP A 178 -5.87 16.54 17.31
C ASP A 178 -7.33 16.07 17.19
N GLY A 179 -7.59 15.04 16.37
CA GLY A 179 -8.90 14.46 16.16
C GLY A 179 -9.80 15.22 15.16
N ARG A 180 -9.35 16.32 14.54
CA ARG A 180 -10.12 16.99 13.48
C ARG A 180 -10.17 16.15 12.22
N VAL A 181 -11.36 16.03 11.62
CA VAL A 181 -11.58 15.36 10.35
C VAL A 181 -11.41 16.34 9.20
N MET A 182 -10.70 15.96 8.17
CA MET A 182 -10.51 16.73 6.94
C MET A 182 -10.86 15.89 5.71
N GLU A 183 -11.63 16.47 4.81
CA GLU A 183 -11.87 15.95 3.47
C GLU A 183 -10.92 16.63 2.49
N LEU A 184 -10.10 15.84 1.78
CA LEU A 184 -9.09 16.32 0.86
C LEU A 184 -9.34 15.78 -0.55
N GLY A 185 -9.11 16.62 -1.55
CA GLY A 185 -9.33 16.27 -2.95
C GLY A 185 -10.80 16.31 -3.37
N LYS A 186 -11.09 15.87 -4.57
CA LYS A 186 -12.44 15.76 -5.17
C LYS A 186 -12.42 14.75 -6.29
N THR A 187 -13.57 14.18 -6.63
CA THR A 187 -13.77 13.23 -7.75
C THR A 187 -13.77 14.00 -9.09
N VAL A 188 -12.66 14.66 -9.41
CA VAL A 188 -12.50 15.40 -10.68
C VAL A 188 -11.18 15.06 -11.32
N CYS A 189 -11.14 14.98 -12.66
CA CYS A 189 -9.94 14.63 -13.40
C CYS A 189 -8.85 15.73 -13.36
N LYS A 190 -9.23 16.98 -13.12
CA LYS A 190 -8.31 18.12 -13.13
C LYS A 190 -8.52 19.03 -11.95
N THR A 191 -7.45 19.25 -11.18
CA THR A 191 -7.36 20.31 -10.18
C THR A 191 -6.04 21.04 -10.38
N SER A 192 -6.09 22.37 -10.45
CA SER A 192 -4.91 23.22 -10.66
C SER A 192 -4.84 24.38 -9.67
N SER A 193 -5.65 24.33 -8.60
CA SER A 193 -5.79 25.44 -7.64
C SER A 193 -5.03 25.15 -6.35
N GLY A 194 -4.05 26.00 -6.02
CA GLY A 194 -3.35 25.99 -4.74
C GLY A 194 -2.43 24.77 -4.50
N TYR A 195 -2.02 24.65 -3.26
CA TYR A 195 -1.24 23.49 -2.81
C TYR A 195 -2.14 22.27 -2.64
N SER A 196 -1.61 21.10 -3.00
CA SER A 196 -2.34 19.83 -2.83
C SER A 196 -2.05 19.21 -1.47
N LEU A 197 -2.92 19.45 -0.50
CA LEU A 197 -2.85 18.76 0.81
C LEU A 197 -3.08 17.27 0.66
N LEU A 198 -3.86 16.83 -0.34
CA LEU A 198 -4.02 15.42 -0.68
C LEU A 198 -2.66 14.75 -0.93
N HIS A 199 -1.83 15.35 -1.81
CA HIS A 199 -0.51 14.81 -2.13
C HIS A 199 0.49 14.92 -0.98
N LEU A 200 0.29 15.84 -0.05
CA LEU A 200 1.08 15.94 1.18
C LEU A 200 0.84 14.74 2.11
N MET A 201 -0.41 14.28 2.20
CA MET A 201 -0.78 13.12 3.03
C MET A 201 -0.30 11.79 2.43
N ILE A 202 -0.24 11.67 1.10
CA ILE A 202 0.22 10.45 0.42
C ILE A 202 1.73 10.30 0.60
N GLY A 203 2.17 9.17 1.17
CA GLY A 203 3.56 8.92 1.49
C GLY A 203 4.00 9.56 2.81
N SER A 204 3.07 10.04 3.64
CA SER A 204 3.36 10.59 4.97
C SER A 204 3.58 9.55 6.06
N GLU A 205 3.37 8.27 5.76
CA GLU A 205 3.53 7.12 6.66
C GLU A 205 2.74 7.26 7.99
N GLY A 206 1.57 7.92 7.92
CA GLY A 206 0.72 8.15 9.10
C GLY A 206 1.20 9.27 10.04
N THR A 207 2.30 9.95 9.72
CA THR A 207 2.86 11.00 10.58
C THR A 207 2.07 12.31 10.59
N LEU A 208 1.26 12.56 9.57
CA LEU A 208 0.44 13.77 9.43
C LEU A 208 -1.03 13.55 9.77
N GLY A 209 -1.50 12.31 9.76
CA GLY A 209 -2.88 11.96 10.04
C GLY A 209 -3.19 10.51 9.69
N VAL A 210 -4.38 10.06 10.08
CA VAL A 210 -4.87 8.70 9.83
C VAL A 210 -5.94 8.75 8.74
N ILE A 211 -5.72 8.01 7.65
CA ILE A 211 -6.68 7.90 6.54
C ILE A 211 -7.84 7.02 6.98
N THR A 212 -9.07 7.46 6.73
CA THR A 212 -10.30 6.73 7.09
C THR A 212 -11.20 6.42 5.90
N GLU A 213 -11.07 7.16 4.80
CA GLU A 213 -11.75 6.85 3.54
C GLU A 213 -10.89 7.27 2.35
N LEU A 214 -11.08 6.61 1.23
CA LEU A 214 -10.36 6.84 -0.02
C LEU A 214 -11.31 6.83 -1.21
N THR A 215 -11.08 7.75 -2.15
CA THR A 215 -11.64 7.72 -3.50
C THR A 215 -10.51 7.44 -4.48
N LEU A 216 -10.58 6.30 -5.15
CA LEU A 216 -9.54 5.82 -6.05
C LEU A 216 -10.02 5.81 -7.49
N LYS A 217 -9.17 6.29 -8.39
CA LYS A 217 -9.35 6.19 -9.83
C LYS A 217 -9.13 4.76 -10.29
N LEU A 218 -10.01 4.29 -11.17
CA LEU A 218 -9.90 3.03 -11.88
C LEU A 218 -9.71 3.26 -13.37
N ILE A 219 -9.30 2.24 -14.08
CA ILE A 219 -9.25 2.23 -15.53
C ILE A 219 -10.05 1.04 -16.08
N PRO A 220 -10.51 1.07 -17.34
CA PRO A 220 -11.06 -0.12 -17.98
C PRO A 220 -10.03 -1.27 -17.94
N LYS A 221 -10.52 -2.49 -17.67
CA LYS A 221 -9.68 -3.69 -17.68
C LYS A 221 -9.05 -3.87 -19.06
N PRO A 222 -7.71 -4.05 -19.16
CA PRO A 222 -7.07 -4.40 -20.44
C PRO A 222 -7.62 -5.72 -20.98
N GLU A 223 -7.86 -5.77 -22.28
CA GLU A 223 -8.43 -6.95 -22.96
C GLU A 223 -7.41 -8.12 -22.99
N MET A 224 -6.12 -7.80 -23.12
CA MET A 224 -5.06 -8.79 -23.25
C MET A 224 -3.83 -8.40 -22.43
N ASN A 225 -3.21 -9.40 -21.83
CA ASN A 225 -1.90 -9.31 -21.19
C ASN A 225 -0.97 -10.33 -21.85
N VAL A 226 0.21 -9.86 -22.30
CA VAL A 226 1.27 -10.72 -22.85
C VAL A 226 2.54 -10.52 -22.04
N SER A 227 3.15 -11.59 -21.58
CA SER A 227 4.47 -11.58 -20.95
C SER A 227 5.50 -12.14 -21.90
N LEU A 228 6.65 -11.48 -22.01
CA LEU A 228 7.78 -11.90 -22.82
C LEU A 228 8.98 -12.15 -21.89
N ILE A 229 9.80 -13.10 -22.22
CA ILE A 229 11.11 -13.34 -21.58
C ILE A 229 12.16 -13.01 -22.63
N LEU A 230 13.00 -12.03 -22.33
CA LEU A 230 14.10 -11.60 -23.20
C LEU A 230 15.44 -12.00 -22.53
N PRO A 231 16.11 -13.04 -23.02
CA PRO A 231 17.41 -13.44 -22.50
C PRO A 231 18.52 -12.58 -23.08
N PHE A 232 19.53 -12.28 -22.26
CA PHE A 232 20.72 -11.51 -22.61
C PHE A 232 21.98 -12.22 -22.13
N ALA A 233 23.11 -12.00 -22.80
CA ALA A 233 24.40 -12.57 -22.41
C ALA A 233 24.98 -11.88 -21.16
N ASP A 234 24.67 -10.61 -20.94
CA ASP A 234 25.19 -9.78 -19.85
C ASP A 234 24.20 -8.71 -19.39
N VAL A 235 24.50 -8.14 -18.23
CA VAL A 235 23.69 -7.11 -17.53
C VAL A 235 23.64 -5.81 -18.34
N GLU A 236 24.78 -5.39 -18.91
CA GLU A 236 24.90 -4.13 -19.64
C GLU A 236 24.00 -4.12 -20.85
N THR A 237 23.97 -5.21 -21.61
CA THR A 237 23.09 -5.36 -22.78
C THR A 237 21.61 -5.38 -22.38
N ALA A 238 21.27 -6.06 -21.27
CA ALA A 238 19.90 -6.09 -20.74
C ALA A 238 19.42 -4.69 -20.36
N ILE A 239 20.22 -3.95 -19.60
CA ILE A 239 19.89 -2.57 -19.19
C ILE A 239 19.78 -1.64 -20.40
N ALA A 240 20.72 -1.73 -21.36
CA ALA A 240 20.71 -0.94 -22.58
C ALA A 240 19.51 -1.24 -23.52
N SER A 241 18.81 -2.35 -23.32
CA SER A 241 17.59 -2.67 -24.06
C SER A 241 16.36 -1.87 -23.62
N VAL A 242 16.31 -1.44 -22.35
CA VAL A 242 15.14 -0.77 -21.75
C VAL A 242 14.74 0.52 -22.50
N PRO A 243 15.65 1.49 -22.74
CA PRO A 243 15.28 2.66 -23.55
C PRO A 243 14.87 2.30 -24.97
N LYS A 244 15.43 1.24 -25.58
CA LYS A 244 15.04 0.79 -26.92
C LYS A 244 13.58 0.28 -26.94
N ILE A 245 13.19 -0.51 -25.93
CA ILE A 245 11.80 -0.98 -25.76
C ILE A 245 10.84 0.20 -25.63
N LYS A 246 11.19 1.21 -24.82
CA LYS A 246 10.37 2.42 -24.65
C LYS A 246 10.29 3.26 -25.92
N LEU A 247 11.42 3.46 -26.63
CA LEU A 247 11.46 4.20 -27.88
C LEU A 247 10.72 3.50 -29.02
N ALA A 248 10.62 2.17 -28.98
CA ALA A 248 9.80 1.39 -29.91
C ALA A 248 8.28 1.55 -29.67
N ASN A 249 7.89 2.35 -28.67
CA ASN A 249 6.50 2.64 -28.31
C ASN A 249 5.65 1.39 -27.98
N LEU A 250 6.29 0.37 -27.40
CA LEU A 250 5.63 -0.88 -27.02
C LEU A 250 4.77 -0.73 -25.76
N ASP A 251 5.01 0.34 -24.98
CA ASP A 251 4.25 0.73 -23.77
C ASP A 251 4.01 -0.45 -22.80
N PRO A 252 5.08 -1.17 -22.37
CA PRO A 252 4.93 -2.28 -21.45
C PRO A 252 4.46 -1.78 -20.08
N GLN A 253 3.59 -2.56 -19.42
CA GLN A 253 3.16 -2.19 -18.05
C GLN A 253 4.21 -2.50 -17.01
N SER A 254 5.09 -3.48 -17.24
CA SER A 254 6.27 -3.72 -16.41
C SER A 254 7.48 -4.12 -17.24
N ILE A 255 8.67 -3.86 -16.73
CA ILE A 255 9.95 -4.35 -17.25
C ILE A 255 10.72 -4.80 -16.01
N GLU A 256 10.79 -6.11 -15.81
CA GLU A 256 11.51 -6.70 -14.69
C GLU A 256 12.85 -7.26 -15.16
N PHE A 257 13.85 -7.10 -14.35
CA PHE A 257 15.22 -7.56 -14.54
C PHE A 257 15.51 -8.69 -13.54
N MET A 258 16.11 -9.78 -14.02
CA MET A 258 16.49 -10.90 -13.18
C MET A 258 17.87 -11.42 -13.60
N GLU A 259 18.74 -11.59 -12.60
CA GLU A 259 20.03 -12.23 -12.79
C GLU A 259 19.90 -13.76 -12.79
N ARG A 260 20.85 -14.42 -13.41
CA ARG A 260 20.86 -15.88 -13.56
C ARG A 260 20.76 -16.60 -12.23
N ASP A 261 21.50 -16.16 -11.22
CA ASP A 261 21.54 -16.80 -9.90
C ASP A 261 20.16 -16.79 -9.22
N ILE A 262 19.39 -15.70 -9.40
CA ILE A 262 18.02 -15.59 -8.89
C ILE A 262 17.09 -16.56 -9.62
N VAL A 263 17.23 -16.64 -10.95
CA VAL A 263 16.44 -17.58 -11.78
C VAL A 263 16.72 -19.03 -11.41
N ASP A 264 18.00 -19.40 -11.27
CA ASP A 264 18.39 -20.76 -10.92
C ASP A 264 17.97 -21.15 -9.50
N SER A 265 18.08 -20.21 -8.54
CA SER A 265 17.60 -20.42 -7.17
C SER A 265 16.07 -20.62 -7.15
N SER A 266 15.33 -19.82 -7.91
CA SER A 266 13.88 -19.96 -8.04
C SER A 266 13.49 -21.26 -8.72
N ALA A 267 14.21 -21.67 -9.79
CA ALA A 267 13.97 -22.91 -10.49
C ALA A 267 14.24 -24.13 -9.57
N ALA A 268 15.31 -24.09 -8.77
CA ALA A 268 15.62 -25.13 -7.80
C ALA A 268 14.54 -25.27 -6.72
N PHE A 269 13.95 -24.14 -6.28
CA PHE A 269 12.88 -24.13 -5.26
C PHE A 269 11.52 -24.56 -5.81
N THR A 270 11.16 -24.06 -7.01
CA THR A 270 9.81 -24.26 -7.58
C THR A 270 9.71 -25.44 -8.54
N GLY A 271 10.83 -25.96 -9.04
CA GLY A 271 10.90 -26.95 -10.13
C GLY A 271 10.52 -26.38 -11.50
N ASN A 272 10.39 -25.07 -11.64
CA ASN A 272 9.97 -24.41 -12.87
C ASN A 272 11.17 -23.90 -13.69
N THR A 273 11.32 -24.38 -14.93
CA THR A 273 12.46 -24.13 -15.81
C THR A 273 12.09 -23.43 -17.11
N ILE A 274 11.20 -22.44 -17.02
CA ILE A 274 10.71 -21.70 -18.22
C ILE A 274 11.74 -20.76 -18.84
N PHE A 275 12.82 -20.42 -18.12
CA PHE A 275 13.84 -19.49 -18.59
C PHE A 275 14.84 -20.21 -19.50
N PRO A 276 15.18 -19.66 -20.68
CA PRO A 276 16.17 -20.22 -21.56
C PRO A 276 17.57 -20.19 -20.93
N THR A 277 18.35 -21.23 -21.19
CA THR A 277 19.73 -21.34 -20.64
C THR A 277 20.80 -20.82 -21.58
N VAL A 278 20.47 -20.67 -22.87
CA VAL A 278 21.41 -20.28 -23.92
C VAL A 278 20.81 -19.24 -24.84
N VAL A 279 21.57 -18.21 -25.19
CA VAL A 279 21.26 -17.14 -26.17
C VAL A 279 22.44 -16.98 -27.11
N ASP A 280 22.19 -17.08 -28.41
CA ASP A 280 23.22 -16.95 -29.45
C ASP A 280 24.46 -17.83 -29.20
N GLY A 281 24.25 -19.07 -28.70
CA GLY A 281 25.31 -20.01 -28.39
C GLY A 281 26.13 -19.70 -27.12
N LYS A 282 25.73 -18.68 -26.35
CA LYS A 282 26.33 -18.33 -25.05
C LYS A 282 25.34 -18.64 -23.94
N GLU A 283 25.85 -18.86 -22.74
CA GLU A 283 25.00 -18.96 -21.55
C GLU A 283 24.27 -17.66 -21.29
N ALA A 284 22.96 -17.73 -21.03
CA ALA A 284 22.16 -16.57 -20.72
C ALA A 284 22.42 -16.12 -19.28
N GLY A 285 23.14 -15.02 -19.12
CA GLY A 285 23.51 -14.46 -17.81
C GLY A 285 22.42 -13.59 -17.16
N THR A 286 21.49 -13.09 -17.98
CA THR A 286 20.53 -12.09 -17.52
C THR A 286 19.23 -12.18 -18.32
N PHE A 287 18.11 -11.87 -17.65
CA PHE A 287 16.77 -11.87 -18.27
C PHE A 287 16.07 -10.55 -18.02
N SER A 288 15.33 -10.06 -19.02
CA SER A 288 14.33 -9.02 -18.85
C SER A 288 12.96 -9.59 -19.19
N SER A 289 11.98 -9.37 -18.35
CA SER A 289 10.60 -9.76 -18.59
C SER A 289 9.71 -8.53 -18.70
N PRO A 290 9.55 -7.94 -19.91
CA PRO A 290 8.49 -6.98 -20.13
C PRO A 290 7.14 -7.70 -20.12
N SER A 291 6.27 -7.39 -19.15
CA SER A 291 4.91 -7.89 -19.17
C SER A 291 3.96 -6.89 -19.84
N SER A 292 3.23 -7.40 -20.80
CA SER A 292 2.07 -6.87 -21.53
C SER A 292 2.20 -5.50 -22.21
N ALA A 293 2.25 -5.56 -23.55
CA ALA A 293 1.67 -4.52 -24.39
C ALA A 293 0.19 -4.84 -24.58
N THR A 294 -0.71 -3.87 -24.42
CA THR A 294 -2.05 -3.93 -24.98
C THR A 294 -1.88 -3.89 -26.50
N ALA A 295 -2.03 -5.04 -27.16
CA ALA A 295 -2.13 -5.02 -28.62
C ALA A 295 -3.42 -4.27 -28.97
N ARG A 296 -3.30 -3.13 -29.67
CA ARG A 296 -4.45 -2.54 -30.36
C ARG A 296 -4.70 -3.45 -31.56
N PRO A 297 -5.92 -3.95 -31.79
CA PRO A 297 -6.24 -4.57 -33.07
C PRO A 297 -6.07 -3.49 -34.15
N ASN A 298 -5.43 -3.85 -35.24
CA ASN A 298 -5.36 -3.04 -36.47
C ASN A 298 -6.73 -2.86 -37.08
#